data_99ae344c98676ed679de78d7c9b87b79
#
_entry.id   99ae344c98676ed679de78d7c9b87b79
#
_cell.length_a   1.000
_cell.length_b   1.000
_cell.length_c   1.000
_cell.angle_alpha   90.00
_cell.angle_beta   90.00
_cell.angle_gamma   90.00
#
_symmetry.space_group_name_H-M   'P 1'
#
loop_
_entity.id
_entity.type
_entity.pdbx_description
1 polymer ?
#
loop_
_entity_poly.entity_id
_entity_poly.type
_entity_poly.pdbx_seq_one_letter_code
_entity_poly.pdbx_strand_id
1 'polypeptide(L)'
;MAGTTTCWQAEIDRAIDDRFEQMVEVRRHLHMHPELSGEEHQTSLYLYQLLDDEGVTVQLGPEGRGVIADAMLGEQAARIALRADIDALRIRDQKQVEYRSQRDGVLHGCGHDAHTATLLGAILAIHELGSAGKLPWPVNWRGIFQPAEETCTGAKEMIEAGALQGVKAILATHVDPTRRLGTIGLRSGVLTANCDAMELTVIGQGGHAARPHELIDPIAAAAQLLSSLYMFVPRATDSLDAVVVSIGQIIAGDNPNVIPEQVQLYGTLRTLDQDVRVRTMRHIEQLARGMAETSGTRMQVRFHQSSPSVVNDVELTALLRQTAGDVLGPDHVEDIPRPSMGGEDFAYYLAHVPGAMFRLGCTSDQVGGSLLHTPTFDIDERALAIGAKILARAAVQWSDPNRVLPA
;
A
#
# COMPACT_ATOMS: atom_id res chain seq x y z
N MET A 1 -36.12 25.51 25.93
CA MET A 1 -34.85 25.77 25.23
C MET A 1 -34.66 24.61 24.28
N ALA A 2 -34.90 24.82 23.00
CA ALA A 2 -34.62 23.80 21.97
C ALA A 2 -33.10 23.72 21.85
N GLY A 3 -32.52 22.60 22.33
CA GLY A 3 -31.13 22.30 22.09
C GLY A 3 -30.93 22.16 20.59
N THR A 4 -30.07 22.97 20.02
CA THR A 4 -29.55 22.76 18.65
C THR A 4 -28.89 21.40 18.66
N THR A 5 -29.55 20.41 18.05
CA THR A 5 -28.95 19.10 17.79
C THR A 5 -27.79 19.38 16.83
N THR A 6 -26.57 19.44 17.35
CA THR A 6 -25.37 19.54 16.52
C THR A 6 -25.34 18.31 15.61
N CYS A 7 -25.11 18.54 14.31
CA CYS A 7 -24.96 17.46 13.35
C CYS A 7 -23.73 16.64 13.72
N TRP A 8 -23.84 15.33 13.81
CA TRP A 8 -22.73 14.42 14.20
C TRP A 8 -21.48 14.60 13.32
N GLN A 9 -21.66 14.98 12.06
CA GLN A 9 -20.55 15.29 11.15
C GLN A 9 -19.72 16.48 11.68
N ALA A 10 -20.39 17.54 12.15
CA ALA A 10 -19.70 18.69 12.72
C ALA A 10 -18.99 18.36 14.05
N GLU A 11 -19.53 17.43 14.84
CA GLU A 11 -18.85 16.94 16.05
C GLU A 11 -17.59 16.15 15.70
N ILE A 12 -17.65 15.25 14.70
CA ILE A 12 -16.48 14.52 14.18
C ILE A 12 -15.41 15.50 13.67
N ASP A 13 -15.79 16.47 12.86
CA ASP A 13 -14.85 17.45 12.32
C ASP A 13 -14.16 18.22 13.43
N ARG A 14 -14.92 18.68 14.44
CA ARG A 14 -14.36 19.40 15.58
C ARG A 14 -13.41 18.52 16.39
N ALA A 15 -13.78 17.28 16.69
CA ALA A 15 -12.94 16.36 17.45
C ALA A 15 -11.60 16.09 16.72
N ILE A 16 -11.62 16.04 15.37
CA ILE A 16 -10.40 15.90 14.58
C ILE A 16 -9.60 17.20 14.55
N ASP A 17 -10.26 18.36 14.38
CA ASP A 17 -9.58 19.65 14.39
C ASP A 17 -8.93 19.96 15.74
N ASP A 18 -9.58 19.57 16.85
CA ASP A 18 -9.03 19.71 18.20
C ASP A 18 -7.79 18.81 18.44
N ARG A 19 -7.65 17.71 17.66
CA ARG A 19 -6.51 16.78 17.71
C ARG A 19 -5.45 17.05 16.62
N PHE A 20 -5.62 18.11 15.82
CA PHE A 20 -4.73 18.37 14.68
C PHE A 20 -3.26 18.48 15.08
N GLU A 21 -2.95 19.21 16.13
CA GLU A 21 -1.58 19.35 16.64
C GLU A 21 -0.99 17.98 17.06
N GLN A 22 -1.78 17.14 17.74
CA GLN A 22 -1.38 15.78 18.09
C GLN A 22 -1.07 14.93 16.85
N MET A 23 -1.90 15.03 15.81
CA MET A 23 -1.66 14.33 14.54
C MET A 23 -0.35 14.78 13.88
N VAL A 24 -0.06 16.08 13.88
CA VAL A 24 1.19 16.64 13.36
C VAL A 24 2.39 16.15 14.18
N GLU A 25 2.29 16.16 15.51
CA GLU A 25 3.34 15.67 16.40
C GLU A 25 3.65 14.19 16.15
N VAL A 26 2.62 13.35 16.03
CA VAL A 26 2.76 11.91 15.74
C VAL A 26 3.41 11.72 14.36
N ARG A 27 2.93 12.39 13.31
CA ARG A 27 3.52 12.34 11.98
C ARG A 27 5.01 12.70 12.00
N ARG A 28 5.37 13.80 12.66
CA ARG A 28 6.75 14.28 12.74
C ARG A 28 7.62 13.35 13.58
N HIS A 29 7.09 12.79 14.67
CA HIS A 29 7.80 11.78 15.46
C HIS A 29 8.16 10.56 14.62
N LEU A 30 7.20 9.98 13.89
CA LEU A 30 7.43 8.85 12.99
C LEU A 30 8.42 9.21 11.87
N HIS A 31 8.30 10.40 11.31
CA HIS A 31 9.20 10.89 10.26
C HIS A 31 10.66 11.05 10.74
N MET A 32 10.85 11.46 12.00
CA MET A 32 12.18 11.57 12.63
C MET A 32 12.77 10.21 12.98
N HIS A 33 11.92 9.21 13.30
CA HIS A 33 12.35 7.89 13.79
C HIS A 33 11.85 6.75 12.90
N PRO A 34 12.09 6.80 11.56
CA PRO A 34 11.56 5.83 10.63
C PRO A 34 12.19 4.46 10.81
N GLU A 35 11.38 3.40 10.69
CA GLU A 35 11.85 2.02 10.71
C GLU A 35 11.54 1.33 9.37
N LEU A 36 12.47 0.49 8.92
CA LEU A 36 12.33 -0.24 7.65
C LEU A 36 11.29 -1.34 7.77
N SER A 37 10.75 -1.77 6.62
CA SER A 37 9.89 -2.95 6.52
C SER A 37 10.52 -4.14 7.25
N GLY A 38 9.79 -4.71 8.21
CA GLY A 38 10.23 -5.81 9.06
C GLY A 38 11.03 -5.40 10.31
N GLU A 39 11.26 -4.10 10.54
CA GLU A 39 11.99 -3.56 11.70
C GLU A 39 11.12 -2.63 12.58
N GLU A 40 9.81 -2.51 12.37
CA GLU A 40 8.89 -1.49 12.91
C GLU A 40 8.50 -1.74 14.38
N HIS A 41 9.47 -2.11 15.23
CA HIS A 41 9.23 -2.45 16.62
C HIS A 41 8.98 -1.20 17.50
N GLN A 42 9.79 -0.15 17.35
CA GLN A 42 9.64 1.08 18.15
C GLN A 42 8.43 1.87 17.67
N THR A 43 8.19 1.93 16.39
CA THR A 43 6.99 2.51 15.78
C THR A 43 5.73 1.85 16.35
N SER A 44 5.70 0.51 16.38
CA SER A 44 4.56 -0.25 16.90
C SER A 44 4.36 -0.05 18.40
N LEU A 45 5.45 -0.03 19.19
CA LEU A 45 5.38 0.21 20.61
C LEU A 45 4.91 1.64 20.96
N TYR A 46 5.38 2.64 20.20
CA TYR A 46 4.95 4.03 20.33
C TYR A 46 3.44 4.18 20.06
N LEU A 47 2.94 3.59 18.99
CA LEU A 47 1.51 3.60 18.66
C LEU A 47 0.68 2.84 19.67
N TYR A 48 1.18 1.69 20.13
CA TYR A 48 0.52 0.92 21.19
C TYR A 48 0.34 1.76 22.46
N GLN A 49 1.41 2.39 22.96
CA GLN A 49 1.37 3.21 24.17
C GLN A 49 0.42 4.40 24.03
N LEU A 50 0.49 5.10 22.90
CA LEU A 50 -0.36 6.25 22.62
C LEU A 50 -1.85 5.88 22.61
N LEU A 51 -2.21 4.75 22.02
CA LEU A 51 -3.60 4.28 21.96
C LEU A 51 -4.08 3.72 23.30
N ASP A 52 -3.22 3.05 24.06
CA ASP A 52 -3.52 2.56 25.40
C ASP A 52 -3.78 3.72 26.38
N ASP A 53 -2.98 4.78 26.30
CA ASP A 53 -3.15 6.01 27.09
C ASP A 53 -4.50 6.72 26.79
N GLU A 54 -5.01 6.60 25.57
CA GLU A 54 -6.32 7.11 25.14
C GLU A 54 -7.48 6.15 25.52
N GLY A 55 -7.19 5.02 26.20
CA GLY A 55 -8.18 4.04 26.65
C GLY A 55 -8.73 3.12 25.57
N VAL A 56 -8.04 3.01 24.44
CA VAL A 56 -8.39 2.09 23.36
C VAL A 56 -7.89 0.69 23.66
N THR A 57 -8.65 -0.35 23.35
CA THR A 57 -8.17 -1.73 23.44
C THR A 57 -7.16 -1.98 22.31
N VAL A 58 -5.94 -2.33 22.66
CA VAL A 58 -4.84 -2.50 21.70
C VAL A 58 -4.15 -3.85 21.84
N GLN A 59 -3.64 -4.34 20.72
CA GLN A 59 -2.84 -5.54 20.61
C GLN A 59 -1.68 -5.29 19.64
N LEU A 60 -0.46 -5.70 20.02
CA LEU A 60 0.66 -5.75 19.07
C LEU A 60 0.44 -6.85 18.04
N GLY A 61 0.87 -6.59 16.83
CA GLY A 61 0.91 -7.56 15.74
C GLY A 61 1.99 -8.64 15.93
N PRO A 62 2.18 -9.49 14.91
CA PRO A 62 3.16 -10.58 14.95
C PRO A 62 4.56 -10.07 15.26
N GLU A 63 5.28 -10.82 16.10
CA GLU A 63 6.66 -10.48 16.52
C GLU A 63 6.82 -9.06 17.10
N GLY A 64 5.73 -8.46 17.61
CA GLY A 64 5.73 -7.10 18.17
C GLY A 64 5.75 -5.99 17.09
N ARG A 65 5.38 -6.29 15.86
CA ARG A 65 5.29 -5.34 14.75
C ARG A 65 3.85 -5.15 14.29
N GLY A 66 3.47 -3.89 14.06
CA GLY A 66 2.09 -3.50 13.80
C GLY A 66 1.23 -3.43 15.06
N VAL A 67 0.07 -2.78 14.95
CA VAL A 67 -0.90 -2.61 16.03
C VAL A 67 -2.30 -2.86 15.51
N ILE A 68 -3.09 -3.60 16.28
CA ILE A 68 -4.54 -3.73 16.09
C ILE A 68 -5.20 -2.99 17.25
N ALA A 69 -6.00 -1.98 16.95
CA ALA A 69 -6.75 -1.17 17.89
C ALA A 69 -8.25 -1.40 17.69
N ASP A 70 -9.00 -1.61 18.77
CA ASP A 70 -10.42 -1.96 18.71
C ASP A 70 -11.27 -1.10 19.62
N ALA A 71 -12.48 -0.78 19.18
CA ALA A 71 -13.57 -0.43 20.08
C ALA A 71 -14.88 -1.11 19.66
N MET A 72 -15.55 -1.70 20.67
CA MET A 72 -16.88 -2.30 20.53
C MET A 72 -17.89 -1.42 21.26
N LEU A 73 -18.51 -0.49 20.55
CA LEU A 73 -19.43 0.50 21.10
C LEU A 73 -20.91 0.08 20.95
N GLY A 74 -21.18 -1.06 20.32
CA GLY A 74 -22.51 -1.62 20.11
C GLY A 74 -22.55 -3.14 20.23
N GLU A 75 -23.76 -3.69 20.41
CA GLU A 75 -23.99 -5.14 20.56
C GLU A 75 -23.76 -5.94 19.28
N GLN A 76 -23.76 -5.28 18.10
CA GLN A 76 -23.52 -5.94 16.82
C GLN A 76 -22.06 -6.39 16.71
N ALA A 77 -21.83 -7.61 16.25
CA ALA A 77 -20.47 -8.14 16.04
C ALA A 77 -19.76 -7.57 14.83
N ALA A 78 -20.45 -6.87 13.92
CA ALA A 78 -19.88 -6.33 12.68
C ALA A 78 -19.02 -5.10 12.96
N ARG A 79 -17.79 -5.08 12.40
CA ARG A 79 -16.84 -3.97 12.51
C ARG A 79 -16.49 -3.43 11.14
N ILE A 80 -16.23 -2.11 11.08
CA ILE A 80 -15.50 -1.51 9.98
C ILE A 80 -14.03 -1.38 10.38
N ALA A 81 -13.12 -1.76 9.49
CA ALA A 81 -11.69 -1.54 9.68
C ALA A 81 -11.22 -0.30 8.93
N LEU A 82 -10.28 0.41 9.53
CA LEU A 82 -9.49 1.49 8.90
C LEU A 82 -8.02 1.08 8.96
N ARG A 83 -7.28 1.20 7.85
CA ARG A 83 -5.89 0.73 7.76
C ARG A 83 -4.94 1.87 7.42
N ALA A 84 -3.79 1.87 8.05
CA ALA A 84 -2.60 2.60 7.63
C ALA A 84 -1.37 1.68 7.69
N ASP A 85 -0.44 1.88 6.78
CA ASP A 85 0.91 1.33 6.81
C ASP A 85 1.82 2.15 7.72
N ILE A 86 2.93 1.55 8.21
CA ILE A 86 3.81 2.18 9.20
C ILE A 86 5.30 2.09 8.87
N ASP A 87 5.69 1.40 7.80
CA ASP A 87 7.09 1.16 7.44
C ASP A 87 7.70 2.31 6.62
N ALA A 88 9.04 2.32 6.53
CA ALA A 88 9.82 3.31 5.83
C ALA A 88 10.79 2.66 4.82
N LEU A 89 11.43 3.49 4.01
CA LEU A 89 12.26 3.10 2.88
C LEU A 89 13.75 3.39 3.12
N ARG A 90 14.63 2.61 2.46
CA ARG A 90 16.08 2.88 2.37
C ARG A 90 16.38 4.06 1.45
N ILE A 91 16.03 5.25 1.89
CA ILE A 91 16.26 6.51 1.16
C ILE A 91 16.86 7.51 2.14
N ARG A 92 17.94 8.19 1.76
CA ARG A 92 18.54 9.23 2.59
C ARG A 92 17.71 10.51 2.51
N ASP A 93 17.20 10.97 3.65
CA ASP A 93 16.47 12.22 3.75
C ASP A 93 17.37 13.43 3.45
N GLN A 94 17.02 14.23 2.44
CA GLN A 94 17.77 15.43 2.04
C GLN A 94 17.04 16.74 2.37
N LYS A 95 15.88 16.66 3.05
CA LYS A 95 15.11 17.84 3.44
C LYS A 95 15.83 18.69 4.47
N GLN A 96 15.51 19.99 4.47
CA GLN A 96 16.02 20.98 5.43
C GLN A 96 14.87 21.43 6.36
N VAL A 97 14.31 20.46 7.11
CA VAL A 97 13.19 20.68 8.05
C VAL A 97 13.58 20.15 9.44
N GLU A 98 12.94 20.68 10.48
CA GLU A 98 13.24 20.30 11.87
C GLU A 98 12.93 18.83 12.15
N TYR A 99 11.88 18.29 11.50
CA TYR A 99 11.45 16.90 11.63
C TYR A 99 12.11 15.95 10.63
N ARG A 100 13.24 16.32 10.02
CA ARG A 100 14.02 15.43 9.15
C ARG A 100 14.38 14.14 9.86
N SER A 101 14.40 13.02 9.10
CA SER A 101 14.83 11.72 9.62
C SER A 101 16.16 11.80 10.38
N GLN A 102 16.19 11.23 11.58
CA GLN A 102 17.36 11.09 12.44
C GLN A 102 18.08 9.75 12.21
N ARG A 103 17.49 8.83 11.39
CA ARG A 103 18.10 7.57 11.00
C ARG A 103 18.73 7.71 9.62
N ASP A 104 20.06 7.71 9.56
CA ASP A 104 20.76 7.89 8.28
C ASP A 104 20.39 6.81 7.26
N GLY A 105 20.07 7.21 6.05
CA GLY A 105 19.67 6.32 4.96
C GLY A 105 18.27 5.77 5.04
N VAL A 106 17.40 6.23 5.97
CA VAL A 106 16.02 5.80 6.10
C VAL A 106 15.06 6.99 6.11
N LEU A 107 13.95 6.90 5.38
CA LEU A 107 12.97 7.98 5.22
C LEU A 107 11.56 7.39 5.02
N HIS A 108 10.54 8.01 5.62
CA HIS A 108 9.15 7.83 5.19
C HIS A 108 8.92 8.50 3.82
N GLY A 109 9.45 7.85 2.76
CA GLY A 109 9.39 8.36 1.40
C GLY A 109 8.09 8.06 0.66
N CYS A 110 7.19 7.27 1.26
CA CYS A 110 5.86 6.94 0.73
C CYS A 110 4.70 7.60 1.51
N GLY A 111 4.99 8.27 2.63
CA GLY A 111 4.00 8.99 3.43
C GLY A 111 3.25 8.13 4.44
N HIS A 112 3.80 6.98 4.81
CA HIS A 112 3.19 6.08 5.80
C HIS A 112 3.09 6.71 7.19
N ASP A 113 3.99 7.64 7.54
CA ASP A 113 3.88 8.51 8.71
C ASP A 113 2.60 9.36 8.69
N ALA A 114 2.23 9.88 7.52
CA ALA A 114 1.01 10.65 7.34
C ALA A 114 -0.25 9.75 7.34
N HIS A 115 -0.19 8.56 6.72
CA HIS A 115 -1.29 7.60 6.76
C HIS A 115 -1.59 7.19 8.21
N THR A 116 -0.54 6.90 8.97
CA THR A 116 -0.63 6.56 10.41
C THR A 116 -1.27 7.67 11.23
N ALA A 117 -0.80 8.92 11.09
CA ALA A 117 -1.36 10.07 11.81
C ALA A 117 -2.82 10.35 11.39
N THR A 118 -3.15 10.16 10.12
CA THR A 118 -4.52 10.29 9.59
C THR A 118 -5.45 9.25 10.19
N LEU A 119 -5.03 7.98 10.21
CA LEU A 119 -5.79 6.90 10.83
C LEU A 119 -6.01 7.15 12.31
N LEU A 120 -4.95 7.54 13.03
CA LEU A 120 -5.01 7.84 14.46
C LEU A 120 -6.05 8.91 14.74
N GLY A 121 -6.02 10.05 14.06
CA GLY A 121 -6.99 11.12 14.21
C GLY A 121 -8.43 10.65 13.97
N ALA A 122 -8.65 9.82 12.94
CA ALA A 122 -9.97 9.27 12.62
C ALA A 122 -10.52 8.37 13.74
N ILE A 123 -9.72 7.37 14.20
CA ILE A 123 -10.19 6.40 15.20
C ILE A 123 -10.36 7.02 16.59
N LEU A 124 -9.49 7.96 16.99
CA LEU A 124 -9.61 8.64 18.28
C LEU A 124 -10.85 9.55 18.33
N ALA A 125 -11.18 10.25 17.25
CA ALA A 125 -12.41 11.03 17.17
C ALA A 125 -13.68 10.15 17.26
N ILE A 126 -13.70 8.99 16.58
CA ILE A 126 -14.79 8.03 16.67
C ILE A 126 -14.86 7.45 18.09
N HIS A 127 -13.73 7.12 18.70
CA HIS A 127 -13.65 6.56 20.05
C HIS A 127 -14.20 7.52 21.10
N GLU A 128 -13.74 8.77 21.09
CA GLU A 128 -14.18 9.83 22.01
C GLU A 128 -15.68 10.08 21.90
N LEU A 129 -16.17 10.34 20.71
CA LEU A 129 -17.60 10.67 20.51
C LEU A 129 -18.51 9.47 20.73
N GLY A 130 -18.07 8.28 20.36
CA GLY A 130 -18.80 7.04 20.60
C GLY A 130 -18.92 6.70 22.09
N SER A 131 -17.82 6.80 22.84
CA SER A 131 -17.79 6.59 24.28
C SER A 131 -18.63 7.63 25.04
N ALA A 132 -18.71 8.86 24.52
CA ALA A 132 -19.56 9.92 25.06
C ALA A 132 -21.04 9.83 24.63
N GLY A 133 -21.43 8.84 23.80
CA GLY A 133 -22.79 8.70 23.28
C GLY A 133 -23.23 9.84 22.35
N LYS A 134 -22.28 10.50 21.67
CA LYS A 134 -22.53 11.65 20.78
C LYS A 134 -22.64 11.24 19.29
N LEU A 135 -22.37 9.98 18.97
CA LEU A 135 -22.60 9.46 17.62
C LEU A 135 -24.07 9.10 17.41
N PRO A 136 -24.61 9.14 16.19
CA PRO A 136 -26.03 8.86 15.88
C PRO A 136 -26.41 7.40 16.15
N TRP A 137 -25.44 6.49 16.10
CA TRP A 137 -25.55 5.07 16.41
C TRP A 137 -24.20 4.53 16.88
N PRO A 138 -24.15 3.34 17.49
CA PRO A 138 -22.91 2.70 17.90
C PRO A 138 -22.05 2.34 16.68
N VAL A 139 -20.76 2.61 16.75
CA VAL A 139 -19.77 2.29 15.70
C VAL A 139 -18.74 1.32 16.27
N ASN A 140 -18.78 0.07 15.80
CA ASN A 140 -17.72 -0.89 16.08
C ASN A 140 -16.63 -0.74 15.04
N TRP A 141 -15.44 -0.36 15.47
CA TRP A 141 -14.34 -0.09 14.56
C TRP A 141 -13.07 -0.87 14.94
N ARG A 142 -12.21 -1.04 13.95
CA ARG A 142 -10.84 -1.56 14.09
C ARG A 142 -9.87 -0.67 13.35
N GLY A 143 -8.82 -0.19 14.05
CA GLY A 143 -7.64 0.43 13.46
C GLY A 143 -6.57 -0.63 13.22
N ILE A 144 -6.03 -0.71 12.01
CA ILE A 144 -4.94 -1.62 11.64
C ILE A 144 -3.75 -0.77 11.24
N PHE A 145 -2.73 -0.70 12.09
CA PHE A 145 -1.44 -0.10 11.80
C PHE A 145 -0.50 -1.20 11.32
N GLN A 146 -0.34 -1.29 10.01
CA GLN A 146 0.25 -2.44 9.33
C GLN A 146 1.73 -2.24 9.06
N PRO A 147 2.64 -3.17 9.45
CA PRO A 147 4.04 -3.14 9.07
C PRO A 147 4.26 -3.61 7.63
N ALA A 148 5.47 -3.46 7.10
CA ALA A 148 6.03 -4.14 5.94
C ALA A 148 5.16 -4.09 4.66
N GLU A 149 4.58 -2.92 4.35
CA GLU A 149 3.84 -2.69 3.10
C GLU A 149 4.78 -2.75 1.89
N GLU A 150 5.93 -2.07 1.96
CA GLU A 150 6.88 -1.93 0.85
C GLU A 150 7.55 -3.26 0.43
N THR A 151 7.45 -4.29 1.28
CA THR A 151 7.85 -5.67 0.98
C THR A 151 6.68 -6.58 0.65
N CYS A 152 5.44 -6.07 0.65
CA CYS A 152 4.20 -6.81 0.38
C CYS A 152 4.00 -8.05 1.28
N THR A 153 4.44 -7.99 2.55
CA THR A 153 4.32 -9.11 3.51
C THR A 153 3.40 -8.78 4.67
N GLY A 154 3.36 -7.52 5.09
CA GLY A 154 2.72 -7.10 6.32
C GLY A 154 1.21 -7.32 6.36
N ALA A 155 0.50 -7.09 5.27
CA ALA A 155 -0.94 -7.37 5.22
C ALA A 155 -1.25 -8.84 5.50
N LYS A 156 -0.48 -9.78 4.95
CA LYS A 156 -0.64 -11.22 5.21
C LYS A 156 -0.38 -11.55 6.68
N GLU A 157 0.72 -11.03 7.24
CA GLU A 157 1.07 -11.22 8.65
C GLU A 157 -0.05 -10.73 9.57
N MET A 158 -0.61 -9.54 9.30
CA MET A 158 -1.71 -8.98 10.08
C MET A 158 -3.02 -9.77 9.92
N ILE A 159 -3.33 -10.28 8.71
CA ILE A 159 -4.50 -11.14 8.46
C ILE A 159 -4.37 -12.44 9.25
N GLU A 160 -3.21 -13.09 9.22
CA GLU A 160 -2.92 -14.31 9.97
C GLU A 160 -2.99 -14.09 11.49
N ALA A 161 -2.63 -12.90 11.96
CA ALA A 161 -2.79 -12.48 13.36
C ALA A 161 -4.24 -12.12 13.75
N GLY A 162 -5.20 -12.25 12.82
CA GLY A 162 -6.61 -12.02 13.11
C GLY A 162 -7.10 -10.58 12.89
N ALA A 163 -6.35 -9.74 12.17
CA ALA A 163 -6.74 -8.35 11.91
C ALA A 163 -8.12 -8.21 11.24
N LEU A 164 -8.59 -9.24 10.52
CA LEU A 164 -9.91 -9.24 9.90
C LEU A 164 -11.01 -9.94 10.72
N GLN A 165 -10.72 -10.37 11.94
CA GLN A 165 -11.73 -11.05 12.76
C GLN A 165 -12.91 -10.12 13.10
N GLY A 166 -14.12 -10.49 12.62
CA GLY A 166 -15.35 -9.69 12.78
C GLY A 166 -15.44 -8.46 11.88
N VAL A 167 -14.45 -8.19 11.05
CA VAL A 167 -14.46 -7.10 10.05
C VAL A 167 -15.38 -7.45 8.89
N LYS A 168 -16.20 -6.47 8.45
CA LYS A 168 -17.13 -6.60 7.33
C LYS A 168 -16.84 -5.64 6.19
N ALA A 169 -16.06 -4.59 6.44
CA ALA A 169 -15.56 -3.67 5.44
C ALA A 169 -14.24 -3.06 5.92
N ILE A 170 -13.40 -2.64 4.97
CA ILE A 170 -12.13 -1.98 5.28
C ILE A 170 -11.91 -0.77 4.39
N LEU A 171 -11.46 0.34 4.98
CA LEU A 171 -11.12 1.57 4.27
C LEU A 171 -9.65 1.94 4.52
N ALA A 172 -9.03 2.54 3.52
CA ALA A 172 -7.67 3.08 3.62
C ALA A 172 -7.54 4.39 2.83
N THR A 173 -6.49 5.13 3.10
CA THR A 173 -6.07 6.27 2.29
C THR A 173 -4.60 6.14 1.94
N HIS A 174 -4.21 6.74 0.81
CA HIS A 174 -2.81 6.91 0.44
C HIS A 174 -2.59 8.33 -0.05
N VAL A 175 -1.58 9.02 0.47
CA VAL A 175 -1.21 10.36 0.00
C VAL A 175 -0.78 10.33 -1.47
N ASP A 176 -1.15 11.36 -2.22
CA ASP A 176 -0.83 11.48 -3.64
C ASP A 176 -0.21 12.86 -3.92
N PRO A 177 1.12 12.95 -4.06
CA PRO A 177 1.80 14.21 -4.29
C PRO A 177 1.55 14.82 -5.68
N THR A 178 0.87 14.11 -6.57
CA THR A 178 0.43 14.65 -7.88
C THR A 178 -0.86 15.43 -7.77
N ARG A 179 -1.53 15.39 -6.58
CA ARG A 179 -2.79 16.06 -6.29
C ARG A 179 -2.60 17.20 -5.30
N ARG A 180 -3.33 18.28 -5.52
CA ARG A 180 -3.31 19.42 -4.59
C ARG A 180 -4.03 19.10 -3.29
N LEU A 181 -3.55 19.70 -2.21
CA LEU A 181 -4.24 19.71 -0.92
C LEU A 181 -5.72 20.11 -1.11
N GLY A 182 -6.61 19.40 -0.44
CA GLY A 182 -8.05 19.60 -0.55
C GLY A 182 -8.69 18.93 -1.77
N THR A 183 -7.97 18.03 -2.48
CA THR A 183 -8.54 17.20 -3.53
C THR A 183 -8.41 15.71 -3.20
N ILE A 184 -9.38 14.92 -3.63
CA ILE A 184 -9.43 13.47 -3.41
C ILE A 184 -9.56 12.77 -4.76
N GLY A 185 -8.71 11.77 -4.98
CA GLY A 185 -8.81 10.87 -6.14
C GLY A 185 -9.51 9.57 -5.77
N LEU A 186 -10.51 9.17 -6.54
CA LEU A 186 -11.25 7.91 -6.37
C LEU A 186 -11.37 7.13 -7.67
N ARG A 187 -11.35 5.81 -7.56
CA ARG A 187 -11.63 4.90 -8.65
C ARG A 187 -12.31 3.64 -8.13
N SER A 188 -13.45 3.31 -8.70
CA SER A 188 -14.12 2.03 -8.50
C SER A 188 -13.44 0.94 -9.34
N GLY A 189 -13.36 -0.29 -8.84
CA GLY A 189 -12.65 -1.37 -9.50
C GLY A 189 -11.12 -1.26 -9.35
N VAL A 190 -10.37 -1.68 -10.36
CA VAL A 190 -8.91 -1.78 -10.31
C VAL A 190 -8.26 -0.42 -10.10
N LEU A 191 -7.56 -0.25 -8.96
CA LEU A 191 -6.83 0.97 -8.58
C LEU A 191 -5.31 0.82 -8.78
N THR A 192 -4.74 -0.36 -8.45
CA THR A 192 -3.31 -0.65 -8.59
C THR A 192 -3.09 -1.95 -9.36
N ALA A 193 -1.84 -2.21 -9.79
CA ALA A 193 -1.49 -3.43 -10.50
C ALA A 193 -1.27 -4.63 -9.58
N ASN A 194 -1.40 -5.85 -10.16
CA ASN A 194 -0.70 -7.02 -9.65
C ASN A 194 0.81 -6.81 -9.82
N CYS A 195 1.59 -7.06 -8.80
CA CYS A 195 3.05 -6.93 -8.81
C CYS A 195 3.69 -8.23 -8.39
N ASP A 196 4.53 -8.78 -9.27
CA ASP A 196 5.28 -9.98 -9.01
C ASP A 196 6.77 -9.71 -9.19
N ALA A 197 7.58 -10.11 -8.22
CA ALA A 197 9.01 -10.23 -8.39
C ALA A 197 9.32 -11.51 -9.16
N MET A 198 10.24 -11.44 -10.11
CA MET A 198 10.59 -12.52 -11.01
C MET A 198 12.09 -12.80 -10.94
N GLU A 199 12.45 -14.05 -10.73
CA GLU A 199 13.80 -14.58 -10.81
C GLU A 199 13.89 -15.60 -11.96
N LEU A 200 14.88 -15.42 -12.82
CA LEU A 200 15.19 -16.32 -13.92
C LEU A 200 16.64 -16.80 -13.75
N THR A 201 16.85 -18.09 -13.63
CA THR A 201 18.19 -18.67 -13.54
C THR A 201 18.46 -19.50 -14.79
N VAL A 202 19.52 -19.15 -15.51
CA VAL A 202 20.01 -19.86 -16.71
C VAL A 202 21.27 -20.61 -16.32
N ILE A 203 21.24 -21.91 -16.40
CA ILE A 203 22.33 -22.80 -16.01
C ILE A 203 22.88 -23.51 -17.25
N GLY A 204 24.18 -23.33 -17.49
CA GLY A 204 24.90 -23.90 -18.61
C GLY A 204 26.07 -24.78 -18.16
N GLN A 205 27.13 -24.75 -18.94
CA GLN A 205 28.41 -25.38 -18.64
C GLN A 205 29.53 -24.38 -18.97
N GLY A 206 30.18 -23.89 -17.93
CA GLY A 206 31.24 -22.90 -18.02
C GLY A 206 32.57 -23.45 -18.49
N GLY A 207 33.52 -22.54 -18.76
CA GLY A 207 34.89 -22.92 -19.13
C GLY A 207 35.63 -21.82 -19.90
N HIS A 208 36.67 -22.23 -20.66
CA HIS A 208 37.55 -21.28 -21.34
C HIS A 208 36.87 -20.59 -22.53
N ALA A 209 36.77 -19.26 -22.48
CA ALA A 209 36.04 -18.48 -23.50
C ALA A 209 36.58 -18.62 -24.94
N ALA A 210 37.82 -19.08 -25.14
CA ALA A 210 38.36 -19.37 -26.46
C ALA A 210 37.88 -20.70 -27.06
N ARG A 211 37.11 -21.51 -26.30
CA ARG A 211 36.60 -22.84 -26.73
C ARG A 211 35.08 -22.94 -26.54
N PRO A 212 34.28 -22.03 -27.11
CA PRO A 212 32.82 -21.98 -26.86
C PRO A 212 32.11 -23.26 -27.35
N HIS A 213 32.67 -23.99 -28.32
CA HIS A 213 32.11 -25.23 -28.85
C HIS A 213 32.21 -26.44 -27.87
N GLU A 214 33.00 -26.32 -26.81
CA GLU A 214 33.11 -27.32 -25.74
C GLU A 214 32.17 -27.00 -24.54
N LEU A 215 31.39 -25.89 -24.61
CA LEU A 215 30.64 -25.35 -23.51
C LEU A 215 29.14 -25.25 -23.83
N ILE A 216 28.35 -24.92 -22.83
CA ILE A 216 26.97 -24.49 -22.96
C ILE A 216 26.89 -23.10 -22.35
N ASP A 217 26.94 -22.06 -23.17
CA ASP A 217 27.08 -20.68 -22.73
C ASP A 217 25.76 -20.09 -22.18
N PRO A 218 25.66 -19.91 -20.85
CA PRO A 218 24.44 -19.38 -20.26
C PRO A 218 24.27 -17.85 -20.48
N ILE A 219 25.37 -17.12 -20.79
CA ILE A 219 25.27 -15.69 -21.10
C ILE A 219 24.60 -15.49 -22.45
N ALA A 220 24.99 -16.24 -23.49
CA ALA A 220 24.37 -16.19 -24.80
C ALA A 220 22.88 -16.57 -24.72
N ALA A 221 22.54 -17.61 -23.97
CA ALA A 221 21.17 -18.06 -23.75
C ALA A 221 20.33 -17.00 -22.97
N ALA A 222 20.90 -16.39 -21.94
CA ALA A 222 20.23 -15.33 -21.14
C ALA A 222 19.96 -14.07 -21.99
N ALA A 223 20.92 -13.66 -22.83
CA ALA A 223 20.74 -12.50 -23.72
C ALA A 223 19.59 -12.73 -24.72
N GLN A 224 19.46 -13.94 -25.24
CA GLN A 224 18.37 -14.30 -26.15
C GLN A 224 17.02 -14.45 -25.43
N LEU A 225 17.00 -15.00 -24.22
CA LEU A 225 15.81 -15.05 -23.37
C LEU A 225 15.31 -13.63 -23.07
N LEU A 226 16.19 -12.73 -22.67
CA LEU A 226 15.85 -11.32 -22.38
C LEU A 226 15.23 -10.64 -23.61
N SER A 227 15.85 -10.79 -24.77
CA SER A 227 15.30 -10.25 -26.03
C SER A 227 13.93 -10.85 -26.36
N SER A 228 13.76 -12.15 -26.12
CA SER A 228 12.48 -12.86 -26.34
C SER A 228 11.38 -12.37 -25.38
N LEU A 229 11.70 -12.15 -24.11
CA LEU A 229 10.74 -11.61 -23.13
C LEU A 229 10.18 -10.25 -23.60
N TYR A 230 11.06 -9.31 -23.96
CA TYR A 230 10.62 -7.98 -24.39
C TYR A 230 9.93 -7.98 -25.76
N MET A 231 10.22 -8.95 -26.62
CA MET A 231 9.60 -9.08 -27.93
C MET A 231 8.26 -9.80 -27.87
N PHE A 232 8.18 -10.94 -27.20
CA PHE A 232 7.03 -11.84 -27.30
C PHE A 232 5.96 -11.62 -26.24
N VAL A 233 6.31 -11.15 -25.03
CA VAL A 233 5.28 -10.88 -24.00
C VAL A 233 4.28 -9.83 -24.48
N PRO A 234 4.67 -8.65 -25.02
CA PRO A 234 3.71 -7.69 -25.55
C PRO A 234 2.94 -8.21 -26.77
N ARG A 235 3.51 -9.15 -27.53
CA ARG A 235 2.85 -9.73 -28.73
C ARG A 235 1.85 -10.84 -28.40
N ALA A 236 1.97 -11.44 -27.22
CA ALA A 236 1.04 -12.44 -26.71
C ALA A 236 -0.07 -11.84 -25.82
N THR A 237 0.01 -10.56 -25.55
CA THR A 237 -0.95 -9.82 -24.72
C THR A 237 -1.93 -9.08 -25.64
N ASP A 238 -3.22 -9.05 -25.28
CA ASP A 238 -4.21 -8.21 -25.97
C ASP A 238 -3.76 -6.74 -25.94
N SER A 239 -3.97 -6.02 -27.02
CA SER A 239 -3.57 -4.61 -27.13
C SER A 239 -4.30 -3.68 -26.17
N LEU A 240 -5.41 -4.12 -25.58
CA LEU A 240 -6.17 -3.40 -24.56
C LEU A 240 -5.74 -3.74 -23.13
N ASP A 241 -4.97 -4.81 -22.95
CA ASP A 241 -4.46 -5.25 -21.65
C ASP A 241 -3.12 -4.57 -21.31
N ALA A 242 -2.95 -4.22 -20.02
CA ALA A 242 -1.71 -3.64 -19.54
C ALA A 242 -0.80 -4.73 -18.97
N VAL A 243 0.39 -4.86 -19.54
CA VAL A 243 1.47 -5.74 -19.06
C VAL A 243 2.80 -5.00 -19.08
N VAL A 244 3.54 -5.06 -17.98
CA VAL A 244 4.91 -4.57 -17.89
C VAL A 244 5.81 -5.69 -17.41
N VAL A 245 6.82 -6.05 -18.19
CA VAL A 245 7.92 -6.94 -17.81
C VAL A 245 9.20 -6.12 -17.82
N SER A 246 9.94 -6.14 -16.71
CA SER A 246 11.22 -5.44 -16.60
C SER A 246 12.25 -6.31 -15.91
N ILE A 247 13.47 -6.41 -16.48
CA ILE A 247 14.63 -6.99 -15.82
C ILE A 247 15.52 -5.84 -15.36
N GLY A 248 15.68 -5.72 -14.05
CA GLY A 248 16.45 -4.64 -13.42
C GLY A 248 17.87 -5.04 -13.02
N GLN A 249 18.15 -6.36 -12.94
CA GLN A 249 19.46 -6.84 -12.52
C GLN A 249 19.85 -8.11 -13.27
N ILE A 250 21.13 -8.19 -13.66
CA ILE A 250 21.76 -9.37 -14.28
C ILE A 250 23.05 -9.66 -13.52
N ILE A 251 23.23 -10.88 -13.06
CA ILE A 251 24.45 -11.36 -12.39
C ILE A 251 25.04 -12.49 -13.22
N ALA A 252 26.27 -12.32 -13.74
CA ALA A 252 26.94 -13.30 -14.59
C ALA A 252 28.47 -13.12 -14.60
N GLY A 253 29.20 -14.15 -14.17
CA GLY A 253 30.67 -14.24 -14.30
C GLY A 253 31.46 -13.14 -13.61
N ASP A 254 32.76 -13.40 -13.43
CA ASP A 254 33.72 -12.49 -12.79
C ASP A 254 34.93 -12.20 -13.66
N ASN A 255 35.21 -13.04 -14.66
CA ASN A 255 36.39 -12.94 -15.51
C ASN A 255 36.01 -12.91 -17.00
N PRO A 256 36.59 -12.01 -17.81
CA PRO A 256 36.24 -11.86 -19.22
C PRO A 256 36.66 -13.05 -20.11
N ASN A 257 37.57 -13.89 -19.66
CA ASN A 257 38.07 -15.06 -20.39
C ASN A 257 37.49 -16.40 -19.88
N VAL A 258 36.49 -16.35 -19.00
CA VAL A 258 35.81 -17.52 -18.42
C VAL A 258 34.31 -17.39 -18.63
N ILE A 259 33.70 -18.33 -19.35
CA ILE A 259 32.24 -18.45 -19.40
C ILE A 259 31.75 -19.01 -18.07
N PRO A 260 30.78 -18.39 -17.38
CA PRO A 260 30.28 -18.82 -16.09
C PRO A 260 29.38 -20.07 -16.20
N GLU A 261 29.16 -20.73 -15.08
CA GLU A 261 28.23 -21.86 -14.95
C GLU A 261 26.74 -21.41 -15.02
N GLN A 262 26.45 -20.17 -14.63
CA GLN A 262 25.08 -19.68 -14.55
C GLN A 262 24.99 -18.16 -14.74
N VAL A 263 23.76 -17.73 -15.11
CA VAL A 263 23.32 -16.32 -15.14
C VAL A 263 22.03 -16.21 -14.34
N GLN A 264 21.94 -15.21 -13.50
CA GLN A 264 20.72 -14.84 -12.76
C GLN A 264 20.17 -13.51 -13.28
N LEU A 265 18.87 -13.46 -13.50
CA LEU A 265 18.13 -12.29 -13.94
C LEU A 265 17.03 -12.03 -12.93
N TYR A 266 16.96 -10.79 -12.42
CA TYR A 266 15.94 -10.36 -11.47
C TYR A 266 15.11 -9.24 -12.09
N GLY A 267 13.79 -9.37 -11.96
CA GLY A 267 12.87 -8.42 -12.58
C GLY A 267 11.50 -8.40 -11.93
N THR A 268 10.58 -7.72 -12.60
CA THR A 268 9.18 -7.60 -12.17
C THR A 268 8.23 -7.86 -13.33
N LEU A 269 7.08 -8.46 -13.00
CA LEU A 269 5.91 -8.53 -13.86
C LEU A 269 4.79 -7.72 -13.21
N ARG A 270 4.15 -6.82 -13.98
CA ARG A 270 3.00 -6.02 -13.53
C ARG A 270 1.86 -6.15 -14.52
N THR A 271 0.64 -6.36 -14.00
CA THR A 271 -0.58 -6.50 -14.79
C THR A 271 -1.76 -5.89 -14.05
N LEU A 272 -2.81 -5.46 -14.75
CA LEU A 272 -4.01 -4.93 -14.14
C LEU A 272 -5.10 -6.01 -13.92
N ASP A 273 -5.07 -7.05 -14.72
CA ASP A 273 -6.03 -8.14 -14.71
C ASP A 273 -5.40 -9.45 -14.25
N GLN A 274 -6.12 -10.23 -13.46
CA GLN A 274 -5.62 -11.49 -12.88
C GLN A 274 -5.45 -12.60 -13.92
N ASP A 275 -6.34 -12.68 -14.92
CA ASP A 275 -6.24 -13.70 -15.96
C ASP A 275 -5.08 -13.38 -16.92
N VAL A 276 -4.88 -12.09 -17.21
CA VAL A 276 -3.69 -11.59 -17.95
C VAL A 276 -2.42 -11.95 -17.21
N ARG A 277 -2.38 -11.75 -15.89
CA ARG A 277 -1.25 -12.14 -15.04
C ARG A 277 -0.90 -13.62 -15.18
N VAL A 278 -1.89 -14.50 -14.97
CA VAL A 278 -1.70 -15.96 -15.03
C VAL A 278 -1.26 -16.40 -16.43
N ARG A 279 -1.87 -15.85 -17.50
CA ARG A 279 -1.47 -16.14 -18.88
C ARG A 279 -0.04 -15.70 -19.16
N THR A 280 0.34 -14.50 -18.69
CA THR A 280 1.68 -13.95 -18.91
C THR A 280 2.75 -14.76 -18.18
N MET A 281 2.52 -15.15 -16.93
CA MET A 281 3.45 -16.03 -16.19
C MET A 281 3.69 -17.34 -16.92
N ARG A 282 2.63 -18.01 -17.38
CA ARG A 282 2.74 -19.24 -18.17
C ARG A 282 3.51 -19.03 -19.49
N HIS A 283 3.28 -17.89 -20.15
CA HIS A 283 4.00 -17.57 -21.38
C HIS A 283 5.49 -17.34 -21.14
N ILE A 284 5.86 -16.64 -20.08
CA ILE A 284 7.27 -16.47 -19.66
C ILE A 284 7.93 -17.82 -19.40
N GLU A 285 7.27 -18.74 -18.70
CA GLU A 285 7.77 -20.11 -18.46
C GLU A 285 7.91 -20.90 -19.78
N GLN A 286 7.00 -20.70 -20.74
CA GLN A 286 7.09 -21.35 -22.07
C GLN A 286 8.28 -20.84 -22.87
N LEU A 287 8.52 -19.51 -22.85
CA LEU A 287 9.69 -18.91 -23.49
C LEU A 287 11.00 -19.45 -22.91
N ALA A 288 11.07 -19.53 -21.58
CA ALA A 288 12.25 -20.07 -20.89
C ALA A 288 12.49 -21.56 -21.26
N ARG A 289 11.44 -22.39 -21.31
CA ARG A 289 11.56 -23.81 -21.75
C ARG A 289 12.04 -23.92 -23.20
N GLY A 290 11.43 -23.18 -24.12
CA GLY A 290 11.83 -23.20 -25.54
C GLY A 290 13.27 -22.74 -25.74
N MET A 291 13.70 -21.73 -24.99
CA MET A 291 15.07 -21.25 -25.03
C MET A 291 16.06 -22.27 -24.43
N ALA A 292 15.70 -22.95 -23.34
CA ALA A 292 16.50 -24.01 -22.75
C ALA A 292 16.75 -25.16 -23.76
N GLU A 293 15.70 -25.59 -24.45
CA GLU A 293 15.80 -26.65 -25.49
C GLU A 293 16.71 -26.22 -26.65
N THR A 294 16.57 -24.96 -27.10
CA THR A 294 17.35 -24.45 -28.25
C THR A 294 18.83 -24.25 -27.90
N SER A 295 19.12 -23.78 -26.68
CA SER A 295 20.48 -23.44 -26.23
C SER A 295 21.22 -24.61 -25.54
N GLY A 296 20.52 -25.70 -25.21
CA GLY A 296 21.06 -26.81 -24.41
C GLY A 296 21.24 -26.46 -22.92
N THR A 297 20.76 -25.29 -22.48
CA THR A 297 20.84 -24.86 -21.08
C THR A 297 19.69 -25.45 -20.26
N ARG A 298 19.75 -25.28 -18.93
CA ARG A 298 18.59 -25.46 -18.05
C ARG A 298 18.12 -24.12 -17.52
N MET A 299 16.83 -23.83 -17.63
CA MET A 299 16.26 -22.57 -17.15
C MET A 299 15.23 -22.81 -16.06
N GLN A 300 15.25 -21.93 -15.05
CA GLN A 300 14.28 -21.92 -13.94
C GLN A 300 13.64 -20.53 -13.89
N VAL A 301 12.33 -20.50 -13.74
CA VAL A 301 11.55 -19.27 -13.53
C VAL A 301 10.87 -19.37 -12.18
N ARG A 302 11.00 -18.34 -11.34
CA ARG A 302 10.32 -18.23 -10.07
C ARG A 302 9.66 -16.87 -9.96
N PHE A 303 8.44 -16.85 -9.45
CA PHE A 303 7.73 -15.63 -9.09
C PHE A 303 7.60 -15.59 -7.57
N HIS A 304 8.04 -14.48 -6.97
CA HIS A 304 8.04 -14.23 -5.53
C HIS A 304 7.25 -12.97 -5.21
N GLN A 305 6.88 -12.83 -3.94
CA GLN A 305 6.31 -11.60 -3.38
C GLN A 305 5.21 -10.99 -4.27
N SER A 306 4.26 -11.83 -4.69
CA SER A 306 3.16 -11.34 -5.49
C SER A 306 2.20 -10.51 -4.63
N SER A 307 1.84 -9.31 -5.13
CA SER A 307 0.74 -8.52 -4.61
C SER A 307 -0.38 -8.51 -5.64
N PRO A 308 -1.62 -8.88 -5.28
CA PRO A 308 -2.76 -8.71 -6.17
C PRO A 308 -3.03 -7.22 -6.45
N SER A 309 -3.91 -6.94 -7.42
CA SER A 309 -4.44 -5.59 -7.64
C SER A 309 -5.30 -5.16 -6.45
N VAL A 310 -5.20 -3.90 -6.05
CA VAL A 310 -6.25 -3.26 -5.25
C VAL A 310 -7.47 -3.07 -6.15
N VAL A 311 -8.55 -3.76 -5.81
CA VAL A 311 -9.83 -3.65 -6.51
C VAL A 311 -10.85 -3.04 -5.56
N ASN A 312 -11.06 -1.74 -5.67
CA ASN A 312 -11.99 -1.00 -4.82
C ASN A 312 -13.43 -1.48 -5.04
N ASP A 313 -14.11 -1.77 -3.95
CA ASP A 313 -15.54 -2.07 -3.92
C ASP A 313 -16.36 -0.87 -4.42
N VAL A 314 -17.37 -1.14 -5.24
CA VAL A 314 -18.18 -0.08 -5.90
C VAL A 314 -18.94 0.77 -4.88
N GLU A 315 -19.53 0.12 -3.87
CA GLU A 315 -20.37 0.79 -2.88
C GLU A 315 -19.54 1.58 -1.88
N LEU A 316 -18.44 0.99 -1.41
CA LEU A 316 -17.52 1.68 -0.51
C LEU A 316 -16.83 2.86 -1.23
N THR A 317 -16.56 2.73 -2.53
CA THR A 317 -16.08 3.86 -3.33
C THR A 317 -17.12 4.97 -3.44
N ALA A 318 -18.40 4.61 -3.64
CA ALA A 318 -19.49 5.58 -3.68
C ALA A 318 -19.69 6.26 -2.31
N LEU A 319 -19.61 5.50 -1.22
CA LEU A 319 -19.62 6.04 0.15
C LEU A 319 -18.49 7.04 0.38
N LEU A 320 -17.26 6.69 0.02
CA LEU A 320 -16.11 7.58 0.14
C LEU A 320 -16.27 8.85 -0.73
N ARG A 321 -16.83 8.72 -1.94
CA ARG A 321 -17.12 9.85 -2.83
C ARG A 321 -18.11 10.82 -2.20
N GLN A 322 -19.22 10.28 -1.68
CA GLN A 322 -20.22 11.10 -1.00
C GLN A 322 -19.60 11.81 0.22
N THR A 323 -18.93 11.05 1.08
CA THR A 323 -18.32 11.59 2.31
C THR A 323 -17.26 12.65 2.01
N ALA A 324 -16.39 12.42 1.02
CA ALA A 324 -15.41 13.41 0.59
C ALA A 324 -16.06 14.67 0.01
N GLY A 325 -17.13 14.50 -0.77
CA GLY A 325 -17.95 15.63 -1.27
C GLY A 325 -18.60 16.43 -0.15
N ASP A 326 -19.05 15.78 0.92
CA ASP A 326 -19.63 16.45 2.10
C ASP A 326 -18.56 17.18 2.94
N VAL A 327 -17.29 16.77 2.88
CA VAL A 327 -16.18 17.41 3.60
C VAL A 327 -15.57 18.56 2.80
N LEU A 328 -15.37 18.39 1.49
CA LEU A 328 -14.58 19.29 0.65
C LEU A 328 -15.41 20.07 -0.38
N GLY A 329 -16.61 19.61 -0.67
CA GLY A 329 -17.37 19.98 -1.85
C GLY A 329 -17.17 18.98 -3.00
N PRO A 330 -18.23 18.72 -3.81
CA PRO A 330 -18.19 17.70 -4.86
C PRO A 330 -17.14 17.95 -5.95
N ASP A 331 -16.81 19.23 -6.22
CA ASP A 331 -15.84 19.62 -7.24
C ASP A 331 -14.39 19.25 -6.86
N HIS A 332 -14.15 18.88 -5.61
CA HIS A 332 -12.85 18.45 -5.09
C HIS A 332 -12.65 16.94 -5.11
N VAL A 333 -13.65 16.18 -5.59
CA VAL A 333 -13.60 14.71 -5.68
C VAL A 333 -13.47 14.31 -7.14
N GLU A 334 -12.26 13.89 -7.51
CA GLU A 334 -11.89 13.59 -8.88
C GLU A 334 -11.89 12.09 -9.17
N ASP A 335 -12.26 11.71 -10.39
CA ASP A 335 -12.05 10.35 -10.86
C ASP A 335 -10.58 10.12 -11.20
N ILE A 336 -10.04 8.96 -10.83
CA ILE A 336 -8.75 8.49 -11.30
C ILE A 336 -8.98 7.78 -12.64
N PRO A 337 -8.57 8.38 -13.78
CA PRO A 337 -8.93 7.86 -15.09
C PRO A 337 -8.21 6.55 -15.46
N ARG A 338 -7.03 6.32 -14.88
CA ARG A 338 -6.20 5.13 -15.13
C ARG A 338 -5.66 4.57 -13.83
N PRO A 339 -5.66 3.23 -13.63
CA PRO A 339 -5.03 2.61 -12.48
C PRO A 339 -3.52 2.84 -12.47
N SER A 340 -2.92 2.77 -11.29
CA SER A 340 -1.47 2.81 -11.12
C SER A 340 -0.85 1.45 -11.49
N MET A 341 0.36 1.46 -12.06
CA MET A 341 1.18 0.26 -12.19
C MET A 341 2.02 -0.03 -10.94
N GLY A 342 1.86 0.73 -9.85
CA GLY A 342 2.41 0.43 -8.53
C GLY A 342 1.68 -0.75 -7.88
N GLY A 343 2.34 -1.41 -6.93
CA GLY A 343 1.76 -2.42 -6.04
C GLY A 343 1.22 -1.76 -4.77
N GLU A 344 0.40 -2.51 -4.04
CA GLU A 344 -0.12 -2.11 -2.73
C GLU A 344 -0.68 -3.36 -2.04
N ASP A 345 -0.16 -3.72 -0.89
CA ASP A 345 -0.51 -4.97 -0.22
C ASP A 345 -1.86 -4.91 0.53
N PHE A 346 -2.48 -3.73 0.64
CA PHE A 346 -3.88 -3.56 1.03
C PHE A 346 -4.81 -4.49 0.22
N ALA A 347 -4.40 -4.84 -0.99
CA ALA A 347 -5.10 -5.78 -1.85
C ALA A 347 -5.35 -7.16 -1.21
N TYR A 348 -4.50 -7.59 -0.27
CA TYR A 348 -4.72 -8.87 0.42
C TYR A 348 -5.94 -8.84 1.34
N TYR A 349 -6.20 -7.71 2.01
CA TYR A 349 -7.44 -7.56 2.80
C TYR A 349 -8.69 -7.65 1.92
N LEU A 350 -8.61 -7.08 0.70
CA LEU A 350 -9.73 -7.07 -0.25
C LEU A 350 -10.08 -8.45 -0.81
N ALA A 351 -9.17 -9.42 -0.70
CA ALA A 351 -9.47 -10.81 -1.01
C ALA A 351 -10.39 -11.49 0.03
N HIS A 352 -10.58 -10.86 1.20
CA HIS A 352 -11.35 -11.42 2.32
C HIS A 352 -12.60 -10.62 2.66
N VAL A 353 -12.53 -9.29 2.53
CA VAL A 353 -13.63 -8.37 2.85
C VAL A 353 -13.72 -7.26 1.81
N PRO A 354 -14.91 -6.73 1.50
CA PRO A 354 -15.01 -5.55 0.65
C PRO A 354 -14.28 -4.37 1.27
N GLY A 355 -13.61 -3.60 0.43
CA GLY A 355 -12.87 -2.43 0.89
C GLY A 355 -12.62 -1.42 -0.23
N ALA A 356 -12.20 -0.23 0.16
CA ALA A 356 -11.83 0.81 -0.77
C ALA A 356 -10.71 1.71 -0.21
N MET A 357 -9.85 2.15 -1.10
CA MET A 357 -8.78 3.11 -0.83
C MET A 357 -8.98 4.34 -1.71
N PHE A 358 -8.79 5.53 -1.14
CA PHE A 358 -8.75 6.78 -1.89
C PHE A 358 -7.37 7.41 -1.90
N ARG A 359 -7.11 8.26 -2.89
CA ARG A 359 -5.89 9.06 -3.01
C ARG A 359 -6.13 10.44 -2.40
N LEU A 360 -5.30 10.81 -1.43
CA LEU A 360 -5.39 12.08 -0.68
C LEU A 360 -4.38 13.09 -1.24
N GLY A 361 -4.85 14.18 -1.80
CA GLY A 361 -4.02 15.28 -2.27
C GLY A 361 -3.25 15.92 -1.10
N CYS A 362 -1.94 16.01 -1.24
CA CYS A 362 -1.06 16.43 -0.15
C CYS A 362 -0.04 17.51 -0.53
N THR A 363 -0.14 18.11 -1.73
CA THR A 363 0.78 19.18 -2.17
C THR A 363 0.12 20.55 -2.13
N SER A 364 0.91 21.57 -1.78
CA SER A 364 0.50 22.97 -1.83
C SER A 364 1.62 23.84 -2.43
N ASP A 365 1.40 25.14 -2.53
CA ASP A 365 2.44 26.06 -2.96
C ASP A 365 3.57 26.21 -1.93
N GLN A 366 3.37 25.75 -0.69
CA GLN A 366 4.35 25.79 0.40
C GLN A 366 5.15 24.49 0.51
N VAL A 367 4.51 23.35 0.26
CA VAL A 367 5.11 22.01 0.36
C VAL A 367 4.68 21.20 -0.85
N GLY A 368 5.61 20.62 -1.57
CA GLY A 368 5.27 19.73 -2.64
C GLY A 368 6.21 19.75 -3.83
N GLY A 369 5.83 18.99 -4.87
CA GLY A 369 6.60 18.82 -6.08
C GLY A 369 7.53 17.61 -6.06
N SER A 370 7.85 17.07 -4.89
CA SER A 370 8.62 15.83 -4.77
C SER A 370 7.68 14.62 -4.86
N LEU A 371 8.00 13.69 -5.75
CA LEU A 371 7.24 12.46 -5.90
C LEU A 371 7.53 11.48 -4.76
N LEU A 372 6.66 10.48 -4.60
CA LEU A 372 6.90 9.34 -3.71
C LEU A 372 8.27 8.72 -4.01
N HIS A 373 8.90 8.11 -2.99
CA HIS A 373 10.19 7.42 -3.06
C HIS A 373 11.35 8.34 -3.48
N THR A 374 11.23 9.66 -3.24
CA THR A 374 12.33 10.61 -3.48
C THR A 374 12.91 11.16 -2.17
N PRO A 375 14.21 11.54 -2.15
CA PRO A 375 14.89 12.02 -0.93
C PRO A 375 14.33 13.31 -0.32
N THR A 376 13.50 14.03 -1.08
CA THR A 376 12.89 15.31 -0.69
C THR A 376 11.36 15.23 -0.57
N PHE A 377 10.79 14.02 -0.58
CA PHE A 377 9.35 13.83 -0.43
C PHE A 377 8.87 14.43 0.89
N ASP A 378 7.80 15.21 0.82
CA ASP A 378 7.09 15.79 1.95
C ASP A 378 5.62 16.09 1.58
N ILE A 379 4.81 16.36 2.60
CA ILE A 379 3.39 16.65 2.47
C ILE A 379 3.02 17.96 3.18
N ASP A 380 1.98 18.58 2.74
CA ASP A 380 1.29 19.60 3.52
C ASP A 380 0.45 18.91 4.62
N GLU A 381 0.83 19.13 5.88
CA GLU A 381 0.25 18.43 7.04
C GLU A 381 -1.25 18.69 7.23
N ARG A 382 -1.81 19.75 6.62
CA ARG A 382 -3.27 19.97 6.61
C ARG A 382 -4.04 18.83 5.94
N ALA A 383 -3.38 18.01 5.10
CA ALA A 383 -3.97 16.81 4.51
C ALA A 383 -4.38 15.79 5.57
N LEU A 384 -3.68 15.72 6.72
CA LEU A 384 -3.97 14.78 7.81
C LEU A 384 -5.42 14.91 8.28
N ALA A 385 -5.84 16.13 8.65
CA ALA A 385 -7.20 16.36 9.11
C ALA A 385 -8.26 16.07 8.04
N ILE A 386 -7.97 16.37 6.77
CA ILE A 386 -8.88 16.07 5.65
C ILE A 386 -9.10 14.57 5.52
N GLY A 387 -8.01 13.81 5.47
CA GLY A 387 -8.07 12.34 5.38
C GLY A 387 -8.80 11.72 6.58
N ALA A 388 -8.50 12.20 7.80
CA ALA A 388 -9.13 11.72 9.02
C ALA A 388 -10.65 11.99 9.03
N LYS A 389 -11.10 13.18 8.64
CA LYS A 389 -12.54 13.52 8.53
C LYS A 389 -13.26 12.59 7.56
N ILE A 390 -12.67 12.33 6.40
CA ILE A 390 -13.27 11.43 5.40
C ILE A 390 -13.36 10.00 5.94
N LEU A 391 -12.27 9.45 6.52
CA LEU A 391 -12.27 8.09 7.08
C LEU A 391 -13.27 7.96 8.25
N ALA A 392 -13.26 8.91 9.19
CA ALA A 392 -14.13 8.87 10.36
C ALA A 392 -15.61 8.97 9.97
N ARG A 393 -15.98 9.94 9.13
CA ARG A 393 -17.36 10.10 8.67
C ARG A 393 -17.81 8.89 7.86
N ALA A 394 -16.97 8.34 6.98
CA ALA A 394 -17.28 7.14 6.20
C ALA A 394 -17.52 5.92 7.13
N ALA A 395 -16.71 5.75 8.17
CA ALA A 395 -16.89 4.68 9.15
C ALA A 395 -18.20 4.81 9.93
N VAL A 396 -18.55 6.03 10.36
CA VAL A 396 -19.83 6.29 11.04
C VAL A 396 -21.00 6.02 10.09
N GLN A 397 -20.95 6.54 8.87
CA GLN A 397 -22.00 6.36 7.87
C GLN A 397 -22.15 4.90 7.44
N TRP A 398 -21.06 4.16 7.31
CA TRP A 398 -21.10 2.73 7.02
C TRP A 398 -21.81 1.95 8.13
N SER A 399 -21.68 2.37 9.36
CA SER A 399 -22.26 1.72 10.54
C SER A 399 -23.74 2.05 10.78
N ASP A 400 -24.41 2.80 9.90
CA ASP A 400 -25.85 3.10 9.99
C ASP A 400 -26.64 1.79 10.00
N PRO A 401 -27.41 1.48 11.07
CA PRO A 401 -28.20 0.26 11.16
C PRO A 401 -29.34 0.19 10.12
N ASN A 402 -29.72 1.33 9.54
CA ASN A 402 -30.74 1.41 8.50
C ASN A 402 -30.14 1.34 7.07
N ARG A 403 -28.82 1.23 6.96
CA ARG A 403 -28.16 1.07 5.67
C ARG A 403 -28.63 -0.23 5.04
N VAL A 404 -29.31 -0.11 3.92
CA VAL A 404 -29.60 -1.26 3.06
C VAL A 404 -28.31 -1.64 2.38
N LEU A 405 -27.70 -2.74 2.83
CA LEU A 405 -26.64 -3.36 2.06
C LEU A 405 -27.30 -3.92 0.80
N PRO A 406 -26.86 -3.55 -0.41
CA PRO A 406 -27.34 -4.21 -1.60
C PRO A 406 -26.98 -5.70 -1.54
N ALA A 407 -27.88 -6.51 -2.03
CA ALA A 407 -27.82 -7.97 -2.01
C ALA A 407 -26.72 -8.50 -2.96
#